data_6da7e9483b606349cba4e5749f59359c
#
_entry.id   6da7e9483b606349cba4e5749f59359c
#
_cell.length_a   1.000
_cell.length_b   1.000
_cell.length_c   1.000
_cell.angle_alpha   90.00
_cell.angle_beta   90.00
_cell.angle_gamma   90.00
#
_symmetry.space_group_name_H-M   'P 1'
#
loop_
_entity.id
_entity.type
_entity.pdbx_description
1 polymer ?
#
loop_
_entity_poly.entity_id
_entity_poly.type
_entity_poly.pdbx_seq_one_letter_code
_entity_poly.pdbx_strand_id
1 'polypeptide(L)'
;EVYPDAQLGDQQQTLEQCTMDALDMTLVANSIIETYVPDFAILGTPYVYDSIEHQQKVFESSKLDDLFATTRDHGFVVLSAYSLGARNLYTRDKAVTTPEELAMKIRVMGSDTCIAMMNAMGGVGVAMAQGDVYSAIQTGTLDGAENNIITYVDLVQYEVAPYYNRTGHLMIPDELCINAKVFDSMSAEDQEALKKCASESIDYMFNLCAELRSDYEAKAAEKGVIFSDADVPAFQALCQDLINDVANRTDMTKAVYEAIVSER
;
A
#
# COMPACT_ATOMS: atom_id res chain seq x y z
N GLU A 1 12.16 4.74 20.97
CA GLU A 1 13.28 4.42 20.05
C GLU A 1 12.71 3.95 18.73
N VAL A 2 13.37 4.31 17.59
CA VAL A 2 12.92 3.92 16.24
C VAL A 2 13.89 2.88 15.68
N TYR A 3 13.36 1.82 15.10
CA TYR A 3 14.10 0.71 14.50
C TYR A 3 13.75 0.62 13.01
N PRO A 4 14.49 1.31 12.12
CA PRO A 4 14.24 1.31 10.67
C PRO A 4 14.71 0.01 10.00
N ASP A 5 14.48 -0.08 8.69
CA ASP A 5 15.05 -1.12 7.81
C ASP A 5 14.77 -2.57 8.26
N ALA A 6 13.55 -2.82 8.75
CA ALA A 6 13.09 -4.15 9.19
C ALA A 6 13.99 -4.81 10.26
N GLN A 7 14.68 -4.02 11.11
CA GLN A 7 15.55 -4.54 12.17
C GLN A 7 14.84 -5.45 13.18
N LEU A 8 13.52 -5.24 13.37
CA LEU A 8 12.68 -6.04 14.27
C LEU A 8 11.86 -7.11 13.55
N GLY A 9 12.02 -7.26 12.25
CA GLY A 9 11.28 -8.20 11.40
C GLY A 9 10.56 -7.49 10.26
N ASP A 10 9.88 -8.27 9.41
CA ASP A 10 9.01 -7.74 8.37
C ASP A 10 7.73 -7.12 8.95
N GLN A 11 6.89 -6.52 8.08
CA GLN A 11 5.67 -5.83 8.52
C GLN A 11 4.66 -6.76 9.21
N GLN A 12 4.53 -8.01 8.77
CA GLN A 12 3.68 -9.01 9.41
C GLN A 12 4.17 -9.30 10.83
N GLN A 13 5.49 -9.53 10.97
CA GLN A 13 6.12 -9.83 12.26
C GLN A 13 6.04 -8.64 13.23
N THR A 14 6.22 -7.40 12.75
CA THR A 14 6.14 -6.22 13.62
C THR A 14 4.72 -5.90 14.06
N LEU A 15 3.69 -6.14 13.22
CA LEU A 15 2.31 -6.01 13.66
C LEU A 15 1.94 -7.12 14.67
N GLU A 16 2.39 -8.34 14.47
CA GLU A 16 2.21 -9.44 15.42
C GLU A 16 2.87 -9.12 16.77
N GLN A 17 4.11 -8.61 16.78
CA GLN A 17 4.78 -8.15 18.00
C GLN A 17 4.02 -7.00 18.68
N CYS A 18 3.44 -6.09 17.91
CA CYS A 18 2.61 -5.01 18.43
C CYS A 18 1.36 -5.56 19.13
N THR A 19 0.67 -6.55 18.54
CA THR A 19 -0.52 -7.18 19.14
C THR A 19 -0.19 -8.00 20.39
N MET A 20 1.05 -8.52 20.49
CA MET A 20 1.53 -9.37 21.60
C MET A 20 2.23 -8.59 22.72
N ASP A 21 2.10 -7.29 22.79
CA ASP A 21 2.71 -6.41 23.80
C ASP A 21 4.27 -6.40 23.76
N ALA A 22 4.90 -6.79 22.67
CA ALA A 22 6.35 -6.82 22.48
C ALA A 22 6.89 -5.57 21.78
N LEU A 23 6.02 -4.83 21.10
CA LEU A 23 6.34 -3.60 20.38
C LEU A 23 5.23 -2.57 20.62
N ASP A 24 5.58 -1.34 20.93
CA ASP A 24 4.60 -0.29 21.23
C ASP A 24 3.91 0.22 19.98
N MET A 25 4.68 0.47 18.90
CA MET A 25 4.17 1.04 17.66
C MET A 25 4.85 0.40 16.44
N THR A 26 4.13 0.36 15.32
CA THR A 26 4.66 -0.10 14.02
C THR A 26 4.01 0.67 12.88
N LEU A 27 4.71 0.72 11.74
CA LEU A 27 4.17 1.19 10.46
C LEU A 27 4.07 0.00 9.51
N VAL A 28 2.88 -0.29 9.03
CA VAL A 28 2.61 -1.46 8.17
C VAL A 28 1.71 -1.10 7.00
N ALA A 29 1.88 -1.77 5.88
CA ALA A 29 0.99 -1.61 4.74
C ALA A 29 -0.41 -2.17 5.04
N ASN A 30 -1.43 -1.52 4.51
CA ASN A 30 -2.84 -1.92 4.61
C ASN A 30 -3.09 -3.40 4.30
N SER A 31 -2.33 -3.98 3.37
CA SER A 31 -2.42 -5.41 3.04
C SER A 31 -2.13 -6.33 4.23
N ILE A 32 -1.36 -5.88 5.20
CA ILE A 32 -1.10 -6.64 6.44
C ILE A 32 -2.29 -6.49 7.39
N ILE A 33 -2.84 -5.28 7.54
CA ILE A 33 -4.03 -5.05 8.38
C ILE A 33 -5.24 -5.80 7.83
N GLU A 34 -5.42 -5.88 6.52
CA GLU A 34 -6.46 -6.66 5.85
C GLU A 34 -6.49 -8.13 6.34
N THR A 35 -5.34 -8.71 6.70
CA THR A 35 -5.28 -10.09 7.22
C THR A 35 -5.87 -10.25 8.62
N TYR A 36 -5.98 -9.17 9.39
CA TYR A 36 -6.62 -9.10 10.71
C TYR A 36 -8.06 -8.61 10.61
N VAL A 37 -8.29 -7.59 9.80
CA VAL A 37 -9.58 -6.91 9.61
C VAL A 37 -9.90 -6.89 8.11
N PRO A 38 -10.66 -7.86 7.57
CA PRO A 38 -10.93 -8.00 6.13
C PRO A 38 -11.57 -6.76 5.47
N ASP A 39 -12.23 -5.90 6.22
CA ASP A 39 -12.85 -4.68 5.71
C ASP A 39 -11.81 -3.64 5.23
N PHE A 40 -10.55 -3.75 5.68
CA PHE A 40 -9.46 -2.92 5.17
C PHE A 40 -9.12 -3.20 3.69
N ALA A 41 -9.60 -4.29 3.11
CA ALA A 41 -9.52 -4.57 1.68
C ALA A 41 -9.94 -3.38 0.81
N ILE A 42 -10.91 -2.58 1.28
CA ILE A 42 -11.43 -1.43 0.53
C ILE A 42 -10.37 -0.34 0.30
N LEU A 43 -9.47 -0.10 1.25
CA LEU A 43 -8.39 0.88 1.13
C LEU A 43 -7.26 0.40 0.20
N GLY A 44 -7.12 -0.92 0.02
CA GLY A 44 -6.18 -1.58 -0.87
C GLY A 44 -6.79 -2.03 -2.21
N THR A 45 -7.98 -1.56 -2.54
CA THR A 45 -8.66 -1.90 -3.80
C THR A 45 -8.05 -1.13 -4.97
N PRO A 46 -7.78 -1.77 -6.12
CA PRO A 46 -7.19 -1.10 -7.27
C PRO A 46 -8.10 0.03 -7.79
N TYR A 47 -7.48 1.15 -8.20
CA TYR A 47 -8.16 2.30 -8.80
C TYR A 47 -9.31 2.90 -7.96
N VAL A 48 -9.33 2.65 -6.65
CA VAL A 48 -10.37 3.21 -5.77
C VAL A 48 -10.20 4.72 -5.56
N TYR A 49 -8.96 5.21 -5.63
CA TYR A 49 -8.62 6.63 -5.59
C TYR A 49 -8.31 7.15 -6.99
N ASP A 50 -8.82 8.35 -7.32
CA ASP A 50 -8.61 8.99 -8.64
C ASP A 50 -7.24 9.68 -8.72
N SER A 51 -6.72 10.17 -7.59
CA SER A 51 -5.43 10.85 -7.48
C SER A 51 -4.89 10.77 -6.05
N ILE A 52 -3.65 11.21 -5.88
CA ILE A 52 -3.01 11.30 -4.57
C ILE A 52 -3.70 12.37 -3.71
N GLU A 53 -4.10 13.48 -4.31
CA GLU A 53 -4.82 14.56 -3.64
C GLU A 53 -6.21 14.09 -3.18
N HIS A 54 -6.87 13.25 -3.97
CA HIS A 54 -8.12 12.61 -3.58
C HIS A 54 -7.89 11.68 -2.38
N GLN A 55 -6.85 10.83 -2.41
CA GLN A 55 -6.51 9.94 -1.31
C GLN A 55 -6.18 10.73 -0.03
N GLN A 56 -5.42 11.83 -0.14
CA GLN A 56 -5.11 12.70 1.00
C GLN A 56 -6.36 13.24 1.66
N LYS A 57 -7.30 13.79 0.89
CA LYS A 57 -8.58 14.29 1.44
C LYS A 57 -9.35 13.21 2.21
N VAL A 58 -9.35 11.97 1.70
CA VAL A 58 -9.98 10.85 2.40
C VAL A 58 -9.32 10.58 3.75
N PHE A 59 -7.98 10.59 3.81
CA PHE A 59 -7.23 10.28 5.04
C PHE A 59 -7.27 11.41 6.06
N GLU A 60 -7.39 12.67 5.63
CA GLU A 60 -7.57 13.82 6.50
C GLU A 60 -9.01 13.95 7.04
N SER A 61 -9.94 13.23 6.44
CA SER A 61 -11.34 13.23 6.86
C SER A 61 -11.59 12.24 8.00
N SER A 62 -12.62 12.47 8.82
CA SER A 62 -13.07 11.52 9.84
C SER A 62 -13.86 10.32 9.28
N LYS A 63 -13.93 10.18 7.95
CA LYS A 63 -14.77 9.16 7.29
C LYS A 63 -14.23 7.73 7.43
N LEU A 64 -12.97 7.58 7.84
CA LEU A 64 -12.35 6.28 8.09
C LEU A 64 -12.35 5.88 9.57
N ASP A 65 -12.80 6.76 10.48
CA ASP A 65 -12.71 6.55 11.92
C ASP A 65 -13.40 5.26 12.38
N ASP A 66 -14.57 4.95 11.81
CA ASP A 66 -15.31 3.72 12.16
C ASP A 66 -14.57 2.46 11.70
N LEU A 67 -13.94 2.50 10.52
CA LEU A 67 -13.09 1.40 10.03
C LEU A 67 -11.87 1.24 10.93
N PHE A 68 -11.16 2.31 11.23
CA PHE A 68 -9.97 2.29 12.07
C PHE A 68 -10.28 1.82 13.49
N ALA A 69 -11.45 2.17 14.02
CA ALA A 69 -11.87 1.71 15.36
C ALA A 69 -11.99 0.18 15.48
N THR A 70 -12.25 -0.54 14.37
CA THR A 70 -12.37 -2.01 14.37
C THR A 70 -11.06 -2.71 14.73
N THR A 71 -9.92 -2.07 14.52
CA THR A 71 -8.59 -2.66 14.79
C THR A 71 -8.33 -2.87 16.27
N ARG A 72 -9.03 -2.13 17.15
CA ARG A 72 -8.89 -2.25 18.61
C ARG A 72 -9.22 -3.65 19.10
N ASP A 73 -10.20 -4.33 18.52
CA ASP A 73 -10.59 -5.70 18.89
C ASP A 73 -9.51 -6.73 18.51
N HIS A 74 -8.56 -6.31 17.67
CA HIS A 74 -7.40 -7.10 17.24
C HIS A 74 -6.09 -6.72 17.98
N GLY A 75 -6.19 -5.89 19.02
CA GLY A 75 -5.08 -5.55 19.91
C GLY A 75 -4.22 -4.36 19.49
N PHE A 76 -4.61 -3.62 18.46
CA PHE A 76 -3.92 -2.40 18.01
C PHE A 76 -4.91 -1.29 17.63
N VAL A 77 -4.41 -0.07 17.54
CA VAL A 77 -5.17 1.12 17.12
C VAL A 77 -4.45 1.75 15.94
N VAL A 78 -5.15 2.00 14.84
CA VAL A 78 -4.64 2.81 13.73
C VAL A 78 -4.75 4.28 14.12
N LEU A 79 -3.63 5.01 14.06
CA LEU A 79 -3.53 6.43 14.39
C LEU A 79 -3.60 7.33 13.16
N SER A 80 -3.02 6.89 12.05
CA SER A 80 -2.98 7.62 10.77
C SER A 80 -2.66 6.68 9.63
N ALA A 81 -2.95 7.14 8.40
CA ALA A 81 -2.61 6.45 7.16
C ALA A 81 -1.79 7.38 6.27
N TYR A 82 -0.74 6.84 5.65
CA TYR A 82 0.18 7.56 4.77
C TYR A 82 0.17 6.95 3.38
N SER A 83 0.62 7.71 2.37
CA SER A 83 0.76 7.20 1.01
C SER A 83 2.08 7.61 0.39
N LEU A 84 2.76 6.66 -0.22
CA LEU A 84 3.94 6.89 -1.05
C LEU A 84 3.57 7.14 -2.53
N GLY A 85 2.28 7.25 -2.82
CA GLY A 85 1.73 7.50 -4.15
C GLY A 85 1.41 6.24 -4.93
N ALA A 86 1.17 6.43 -6.24
CA ALA A 86 0.74 5.35 -7.11
C ALA A 86 1.80 4.28 -7.30
N ARG A 87 1.37 3.02 -7.21
CA ARG A 87 2.18 1.83 -7.48
C ARG A 87 2.04 1.44 -8.94
N ASN A 88 3.14 0.97 -9.49
CA ASN A 88 3.30 0.65 -10.89
C ASN A 88 3.97 -0.71 -11.05
N LEU A 89 3.73 -1.38 -12.18
CA LEU A 89 4.42 -2.62 -12.51
C LEU A 89 5.88 -2.35 -12.87
N TYR A 90 6.79 -3.22 -12.44
CA TYR A 90 8.14 -3.27 -12.98
C TYR A 90 8.53 -4.72 -13.30
N THR A 91 9.18 -4.90 -14.44
CA THR A 91 9.39 -6.21 -15.05
C THR A 91 10.83 -6.38 -15.51
N ARG A 92 11.30 -7.65 -15.53
CA ARG A 92 12.67 -8.02 -15.81
C ARG A 92 13.04 -7.93 -17.30
N ASP A 93 12.23 -8.50 -18.17
CA ASP A 93 12.68 -8.82 -19.53
C ASP A 93 12.05 -7.96 -20.62
N LYS A 94 10.89 -7.35 -20.38
CA LYS A 94 10.16 -6.51 -21.35
C LYS A 94 9.18 -5.55 -20.67
N ALA A 95 8.85 -4.47 -21.37
CA ALA A 95 7.76 -3.58 -20.96
C ALA A 95 6.41 -4.29 -21.02
N VAL A 96 5.47 -3.82 -20.18
CA VAL A 96 4.07 -4.25 -20.13
C VAL A 96 3.20 -3.01 -20.20
N THR A 97 2.58 -2.78 -21.35
CA THR A 97 1.75 -1.61 -21.63
C THR A 97 0.27 -1.95 -21.75
N THR A 98 -0.07 -3.21 -21.99
CA THR A 98 -1.45 -3.69 -22.06
C THR A 98 -1.66 -4.94 -21.19
N PRO A 99 -2.91 -5.26 -20.79
CA PRO A 99 -3.20 -6.46 -20.01
C PRO A 99 -2.75 -7.77 -20.66
N GLU A 100 -2.83 -7.88 -21.98
CA GLU A 100 -2.47 -9.09 -22.72
C GLU A 100 -0.97 -9.40 -22.63
N GLU A 101 -0.15 -8.38 -22.38
CA GLU A 101 1.29 -8.53 -22.19
C GLU A 101 1.68 -9.00 -20.78
N LEU A 102 0.76 -8.94 -19.80
CA LEU A 102 0.99 -9.20 -18.39
C LEU A 102 0.92 -10.69 -17.98
N ALA A 103 0.85 -11.63 -18.89
CA ALA A 103 0.84 -13.07 -18.58
C ALA A 103 2.16 -13.54 -17.90
N MET A 104 2.45 -13.01 -16.69
CA MET A 104 3.70 -13.12 -15.95
C MET A 104 3.45 -13.35 -14.46
N LYS A 105 4.45 -13.90 -13.75
CA LYS A 105 4.47 -14.01 -12.29
C LYS A 105 4.94 -12.69 -11.68
N ILE A 106 4.02 -11.95 -11.11
CA ILE A 106 4.28 -10.65 -10.49
C ILE A 106 4.14 -10.78 -8.97
N ARG A 107 5.18 -10.39 -8.25
CA ARG A 107 5.08 -10.30 -6.80
C ARG A 107 4.07 -9.23 -6.41
N VAL A 108 3.24 -9.57 -5.45
CA VAL A 108 2.34 -8.63 -4.77
C VAL A 108 2.53 -8.72 -3.26
N MET A 109 1.92 -7.80 -2.52
CA MET A 109 1.87 -7.85 -1.06
C MET A 109 0.99 -9.01 -0.58
N GLY A 110 1.12 -9.39 0.70
CA GLY A 110 0.53 -10.58 1.30
C GLY A 110 -0.95 -10.44 1.65
N SER A 111 -1.81 -10.02 0.72
CA SER A 111 -3.27 -10.02 0.92
C SER A 111 -4.02 -10.67 -0.25
N ASP A 112 -5.21 -11.18 0.02
CA ASP A 112 -6.08 -11.76 -0.99
C ASP A 112 -6.50 -10.72 -2.04
N THR A 113 -6.72 -9.47 -1.63
CA THR A 113 -7.07 -8.36 -2.53
C THR A 113 -5.92 -8.06 -3.50
N CYS A 114 -4.67 -8.04 -3.04
CA CYS A 114 -3.51 -7.82 -3.91
C CYS A 114 -3.32 -8.96 -4.92
N ILE A 115 -3.53 -10.22 -4.51
CA ILE A 115 -3.48 -11.38 -5.40
C ILE A 115 -4.60 -11.28 -6.44
N ALA A 116 -5.84 -11.01 -6.01
CA ALA A 116 -7.00 -10.88 -6.88
C ALA A 116 -6.84 -9.74 -7.89
N MET A 117 -6.31 -8.60 -7.46
CA MET A 117 -5.98 -7.46 -8.32
C MET A 117 -5.04 -7.86 -9.46
N MET A 118 -3.91 -8.49 -9.14
CA MET A 118 -2.92 -8.87 -10.16
C MET A 118 -3.49 -9.90 -11.12
N ASN A 119 -4.29 -10.86 -10.60
CA ASN A 119 -4.95 -11.86 -11.44
C ASN A 119 -6.01 -11.21 -12.36
N ALA A 120 -6.78 -10.25 -11.85
CA ALA A 120 -7.75 -9.50 -12.66
C ALA A 120 -7.07 -8.70 -13.77
N MET A 121 -5.90 -8.11 -13.50
CA MET A 121 -5.11 -7.35 -14.46
C MET A 121 -4.49 -8.21 -15.58
N GLY A 122 -4.55 -9.56 -15.49
CA GLY A 122 -4.01 -10.49 -16.48
C GLY A 122 -2.69 -11.16 -16.10
N GLY A 123 -2.14 -10.86 -14.93
CA GLY A 123 -0.92 -11.48 -14.39
C GLY A 123 -1.21 -12.71 -13.52
N VAL A 124 -0.18 -13.21 -12.87
CA VAL A 124 -0.25 -14.20 -11.80
C VAL A 124 0.31 -13.56 -10.53
N GLY A 125 -0.55 -13.21 -9.58
CA GLY A 125 -0.16 -12.61 -8.31
C GLY A 125 0.51 -13.63 -7.39
N VAL A 126 1.75 -13.33 -6.98
CA VAL A 126 2.52 -14.16 -6.04
C VAL A 126 2.81 -13.35 -4.79
N ALA A 127 2.15 -13.69 -3.68
CA ALA A 127 2.38 -13.03 -2.39
C ALA A 127 3.77 -13.36 -1.86
N MET A 128 4.53 -12.33 -1.48
CA MET A 128 5.90 -12.48 -0.97
C MET A 128 6.31 -11.26 -0.14
N ALA A 129 7.07 -11.47 0.93
CA ALA A 129 7.67 -10.39 1.73
C ALA A 129 8.61 -9.52 0.87
N GLN A 130 8.69 -8.23 1.17
CA GLN A 130 9.45 -7.27 0.34
C GLN A 130 10.95 -7.61 0.28
N GLY A 131 11.54 -8.13 1.35
CA GLY A 131 12.96 -8.47 1.42
C GLY A 131 13.41 -9.56 0.44
N ASP A 132 12.48 -10.40 -0.03
CA ASP A 132 12.79 -11.54 -0.93
C ASP A 132 12.66 -11.18 -2.42
N VAL A 133 12.04 -10.03 -2.74
CA VAL A 133 11.64 -9.67 -4.12
C VAL A 133 12.83 -9.57 -5.07
N TYR A 134 13.89 -8.85 -4.66
CA TYR A 134 15.08 -8.66 -5.49
C TYR A 134 15.67 -10.02 -5.92
N SER A 135 15.90 -10.92 -4.97
CA SER A 135 16.47 -12.24 -5.22
C SER A 135 15.54 -13.12 -6.07
N ALA A 136 14.24 -13.04 -5.85
CA ALA A 136 13.26 -13.81 -6.60
C ALA A 136 13.17 -13.37 -8.08
N ILE A 137 13.28 -12.08 -8.37
CA ILE A 137 13.35 -11.56 -9.74
C ILE A 137 14.71 -11.91 -10.36
N GLN A 138 15.81 -11.72 -9.63
CA GLN A 138 17.17 -12.02 -10.11
C GLN A 138 17.32 -13.48 -10.54
N THR A 139 16.75 -14.41 -9.78
CA THR A 139 16.81 -15.86 -10.08
C THR A 139 15.77 -16.30 -11.11
N GLY A 140 14.84 -15.43 -11.52
CA GLY A 140 13.77 -15.76 -12.45
C GLY A 140 12.61 -16.56 -11.84
N THR A 141 12.51 -16.60 -10.53
CA THR A 141 11.33 -17.16 -9.83
C THR A 141 10.10 -16.29 -10.07
N LEU A 142 10.33 -14.98 -10.16
CA LEU A 142 9.36 -13.95 -10.55
C LEU A 142 9.80 -13.26 -11.84
N ASP A 143 8.85 -12.78 -12.61
CA ASP A 143 9.10 -11.98 -13.82
C ASP A 143 9.14 -10.48 -13.50
N GLY A 144 8.63 -10.07 -12.34
CA GLY A 144 8.57 -8.69 -11.89
C GLY A 144 7.83 -8.53 -10.57
N ALA A 145 7.56 -7.29 -10.23
CA ALA A 145 6.74 -6.93 -9.08
C ALA A 145 6.03 -5.58 -9.32
N GLU A 146 5.44 -5.00 -8.28
CA GLU A 146 4.79 -3.71 -8.34
C GLU A 146 5.15 -2.88 -7.09
N ASN A 147 5.38 -1.59 -7.27
CA ASN A 147 5.62 -0.65 -6.18
C ASN A 147 5.58 0.80 -6.68
N ASN A 148 5.62 1.76 -5.73
CA ASN A 148 5.87 3.16 -6.02
C ASN A 148 7.33 3.39 -6.41
N ILE A 149 7.61 4.52 -7.08
CA ILE A 149 8.94 4.83 -7.61
C ILE A 149 10.01 5.00 -6.52
N ILE A 150 9.64 5.52 -5.35
CA ILE A 150 10.56 5.74 -4.24
C ILE A 150 11.08 4.40 -3.74
N THR A 151 10.19 3.48 -3.37
CA THR A 151 10.55 2.13 -2.91
C THR A 151 11.30 1.33 -3.98
N TYR A 152 10.90 1.44 -5.26
CA TYR A 152 11.56 0.78 -6.37
C TYR A 152 13.03 1.18 -6.49
N VAL A 153 13.34 2.47 -6.32
CA VAL A 153 14.71 2.99 -6.41
C VAL A 153 15.51 2.68 -5.14
N ASP A 154 14.94 2.91 -3.95
CA ASP A 154 15.65 2.71 -2.69
C ASP A 154 16.01 1.24 -2.45
N LEU A 155 15.17 0.32 -2.91
CA LEU A 155 15.45 -1.12 -2.85
C LEU A 155 16.19 -1.66 -4.08
N VAL A 156 16.75 -0.76 -4.89
CA VAL A 156 17.55 -1.05 -6.09
C VAL A 156 16.92 -2.06 -7.06
N GLN A 157 15.59 -2.14 -7.09
CA GLN A 157 14.86 -3.11 -7.89
C GLN A 157 15.12 -2.94 -9.40
N TYR A 158 15.53 -1.74 -9.83
CA TYR A 158 15.89 -1.43 -11.21
C TYR A 158 17.05 -2.28 -11.77
N GLU A 159 17.91 -2.82 -10.89
CA GLU A 159 19.00 -3.67 -11.34
C GLU A 159 18.53 -5.03 -11.88
N VAL A 160 17.41 -5.52 -11.38
CA VAL A 160 16.83 -6.84 -11.72
C VAL A 160 15.55 -6.74 -12.54
N ALA A 161 14.90 -5.57 -12.58
CA ALA A 161 13.65 -5.31 -13.31
C ALA A 161 13.64 -3.88 -13.84
N PRO A 162 14.36 -3.61 -14.95
CA PRO A 162 14.58 -2.24 -15.44
C PRO A 162 13.39 -1.61 -16.19
N TYR A 163 12.33 -2.36 -16.50
CA TYR A 163 11.16 -1.84 -17.19
C TYR A 163 10.12 -1.39 -16.17
N TYR A 164 9.93 -0.07 -16.02
CA TYR A 164 8.95 0.52 -15.11
C TYR A 164 7.73 1.01 -15.90
N ASN A 165 6.59 0.34 -15.70
CA ASN A 165 5.38 0.52 -16.51
C ASN A 165 4.34 1.28 -15.69
N ARG A 166 3.98 2.50 -16.13
CA ARG A 166 3.09 3.41 -15.40
C ARG A 166 1.63 2.96 -15.49
N THR A 167 1.30 1.91 -14.74
CA THR A 167 -0.06 1.38 -14.62
C THR A 167 -0.91 2.13 -13.60
N GLY A 168 -0.30 2.76 -12.59
CA GLY A 168 -0.99 3.52 -11.56
C GLY A 168 -2.11 2.75 -10.85
N HIS A 169 -1.98 1.44 -10.77
CA HIS A 169 -3.09 0.54 -10.46
C HIS A 169 -3.48 0.53 -8.98
N LEU A 170 -2.63 0.98 -8.09
CA LEU A 170 -2.86 0.90 -6.67
C LEU A 170 -2.25 2.10 -5.93
N MET A 171 -2.98 2.66 -4.98
CA MET A 171 -2.50 3.65 -4.00
C MET A 171 -2.82 3.11 -2.61
N ILE A 172 -2.10 2.08 -2.19
CA ILE A 172 -2.33 1.44 -0.89
C ILE A 172 -1.67 2.27 0.22
N PRO A 173 -2.37 2.53 1.34
CA PRO A 173 -1.76 3.21 2.46
C PRO A 173 -0.82 2.33 3.28
N ASP A 174 0.07 3.00 4.02
CA ASP A 174 0.78 2.45 5.17
C ASP A 174 0.19 3.08 6.44
N GLU A 175 -0.26 2.27 7.38
CA GLU A 175 -0.89 2.70 8.60
C GLU A 175 0.08 2.72 9.79
N LEU A 176 0.07 3.83 10.54
CA LEU A 176 0.74 3.95 11.82
C LEU A 176 -0.13 3.32 12.90
N CYS A 177 0.34 2.21 13.46
CA CYS A 177 -0.36 1.44 14.47
C CYS A 177 0.31 1.56 15.84
N ILE A 178 -0.50 1.59 16.89
CA ILE A 178 -0.05 1.49 18.29
C ILE A 178 -0.74 0.31 18.97
N ASN A 179 -0.03 -0.39 19.85
CA ASN A 179 -0.61 -1.42 20.70
C ASN A 179 -1.78 -0.83 21.52
N ALA A 180 -2.93 -1.52 21.53
CA ALA A 180 -4.14 -1.02 22.17
C ALA A 180 -3.98 -0.80 23.69
N LYS A 181 -3.25 -1.70 24.40
CA LYS A 181 -3.02 -1.57 25.83
C LYS A 181 -2.07 -0.41 26.16
N VAL A 182 -1.05 -0.20 25.32
CA VAL A 182 -0.16 0.95 25.46
C VAL A 182 -0.96 2.23 25.31
N PHE A 183 -1.79 2.33 24.26
CA PHE A 183 -2.65 3.47 24.03
C PHE A 183 -3.63 3.71 25.20
N ASP A 184 -4.27 2.65 25.70
CA ASP A 184 -5.23 2.73 26.82
C ASP A 184 -4.57 3.08 28.16
N SER A 185 -3.26 2.81 28.31
CA SER A 185 -2.50 3.19 29.51
C SER A 185 -2.15 4.68 29.57
N MET A 186 -2.27 5.40 28.46
CA MET A 186 -2.00 6.83 28.39
C MET A 186 -3.12 7.65 29.06
N SER A 187 -2.79 8.85 29.53
CA SER A 187 -3.82 9.80 29.93
C SER A 187 -4.67 10.23 28.73
N ALA A 188 -5.91 10.68 28.96
CA ALA A 188 -6.76 11.21 27.89
C ALA A 188 -6.10 12.38 27.15
N GLU A 189 -5.33 13.20 27.84
CA GLU A 189 -4.57 14.32 27.26
C GLU A 189 -3.47 13.80 26.32
N ASP A 190 -2.71 12.77 26.72
CA ASP A 190 -1.66 12.16 25.89
C ASP A 190 -2.24 11.44 24.67
N GLN A 191 -3.37 10.74 24.83
CA GLN A 191 -4.06 10.09 23.71
C GLN A 191 -4.51 11.11 22.64
N GLU A 192 -5.09 12.23 23.06
CA GLU A 192 -5.50 13.31 22.15
C GLU A 192 -4.28 14.00 21.51
N ALA A 193 -3.21 14.23 22.27
CA ALA A 193 -1.98 14.78 21.72
C ALA A 193 -1.37 13.86 20.67
N LEU A 194 -1.32 12.55 20.94
CA LEU A 194 -0.80 11.56 19.99
C LEU A 194 -1.64 11.49 18.71
N LYS A 195 -2.95 11.42 18.81
CA LYS A 195 -3.86 11.46 17.65
C LYS A 195 -3.68 12.73 16.82
N LYS A 196 -3.58 13.88 17.49
CA LYS A 196 -3.34 15.15 16.82
C LYS A 196 -2.02 15.15 16.05
N CYS A 197 -0.93 14.71 16.67
CA CYS A 197 0.37 14.60 16.00
C CYS A 197 0.33 13.63 14.81
N ALA A 198 -0.36 12.49 14.95
CA ALA A 198 -0.54 11.54 13.90
C ALA A 198 -1.34 12.12 12.72
N SER A 199 -2.42 12.85 13.00
CA SER A 199 -3.21 13.55 11.96
C SER A 199 -2.38 14.63 11.25
N GLU A 200 -1.66 15.49 11.99
CA GLU A 200 -0.81 16.53 11.41
C GLU A 200 0.34 15.96 10.57
N SER A 201 0.78 14.74 10.86
CA SER A 201 1.84 14.07 10.10
C SER A 201 1.39 13.56 8.72
N ILE A 202 0.09 13.43 8.46
CA ILE A 202 -0.46 13.03 7.16
C ILE A 202 -0.04 14.05 6.09
N ASP A 203 -0.34 15.32 6.31
CA ASP A 203 0.00 16.41 5.39
C ASP A 203 1.52 16.50 5.14
N TYR A 204 2.32 16.38 6.22
CA TYR A 204 3.78 16.34 6.10
C TYR A 204 4.26 15.21 5.18
N MET A 205 3.74 13.99 5.34
CA MET A 205 4.13 12.83 4.54
C MET A 205 3.72 12.98 3.08
N PHE A 206 2.50 13.44 2.79
CA PHE A 206 2.04 13.67 1.41
C PHE A 206 2.90 14.70 0.68
N ASN A 207 3.23 15.82 1.34
CA ASN A 207 4.08 16.87 0.80
C ASN A 207 5.50 16.34 0.54
N LEU A 208 6.10 15.65 1.50
CA LEU A 208 7.42 15.04 1.36
C LEU A 208 7.47 14.04 0.18
N CYS A 209 6.48 13.17 0.08
CA CYS A 209 6.42 12.19 -1.02
C CYS A 209 6.20 12.86 -2.39
N ALA A 210 5.45 13.96 -2.44
CA ALA A 210 5.27 14.74 -3.66
C ALA A 210 6.60 15.36 -4.14
N GLU A 211 7.39 15.94 -3.22
CA GLU A 211 8.72 16.49 -3.51
C GLU A 211 9.69 15.40 -3.99
N LEU A 212 9.73 14.26 -3.29
CA LEU A 212 10.68 13.18 -3.59
C LEU A 212 10.38 12.46 -4.91
N ARG A 213 9.13 12.36 -5.32
CA ARG A 213 8.75 11.55 -6.50
C ARG A 213 9.45 11.96 -7.77
N SER A 214 9.51 13.27 -8.06
CA SER A 214 10.20 13.80 -9.26
C SER A 214 11.70 13.49 -9.24
N ASP A 215 12.34 13.63 -8.08
CA ASP A 215 13.75 13.34 -7.91
C ASP A 215 14.05 11.86 -8.10
N TYR A 216 13.15 10.98 -7.62
CA TYR A 216 13.31 9.54 -7.75
C TYR A 216 13.07 9.05 -9.19
N GLU A 217 12.16 9.66 -9.95
CA GLU A 217 12.03 9.40 -11.39
C GLU A 217 13.30 9.79 -12.15
N ALA A 218 13.89 10.95 -11.83
CA ALA A 218 15.15 11.37 -12.43
C ALA A 218 16.30 10.40 -12.08
N LYS A 219 16.43 10.02 -10.80
CA LYS A 219 17.41 9.01 -10.35
C LYS A 219 17.24 7.68 -11.08
N ALA A 220 16.00 7.20 -11.23
CA ALA A 220 15.71 5.96 -11.94
C ALA A 220 16.13 6.05 -13.42
N ALA A 221 15.85 7.17 -14.10
CA ALA A 221 16.27 7.41 -15.47
C ALA A 221 17.81 7.40 -15.61
N GLU A 222 18.54 8.02 -14.68
CA GLU A 222 20.02 7.99 -14.66
C GLU A 222 20.57 6.59 -14.47
N LYS A 223 19.82 5.68 -13.78
CA LYS A 223 20.17 4.28 -13.61
C LYS A 223 19.81 3.40 -14.81
N GLY A 224 19.26 3.97 -15.87
CA GLY A 224 18.90 3.27 -17.09
C GLY A 224 17.53 2.59 -17.07
N VAL A 225 16.65 2.99 -16.15
CA VAL A 225 15.26 2.50 -16.11
C VAL A 225 14.54 2.92 -17.40
N ILE A 226 13.82 1.96 -17.98
CA ILE A 226 13.01 2.14 -19.19
C ILE A 226 11.56 2.36 -18.74
N PHE A 227 11.10 3.60 -18.83
CA PHE A 227 9.73 3.96 -18.51
C PHE A 227 8.79 3.68 -19.70
N SER A 228 7.60 3.15 -19.42
CA SER A 228 6.54 2.92 -20.39
C SER A 228 5.20 3.41 -19.83
N ASP A 229 4.41 4.06 -20.66
CA ASP A 229 3.03 4.41 -20.30
C ASP A 229 2.10 3.25 -20.66
N ALA A 230 1.30 2.81 -19.70
CA ALA A 230 0.36 1.70 -19.88
C ALA A 230 -1.03 2.21 -20.30
N ASP A 231 -1.81 1.33 -20.93
CA ASP A 231 -3.24 1.53 -21.18
C ASP A 231 -4.03 1.39 -19.87
N VAL A 232 -3.94 2.43 -19.02
CA VAL A 232 -4.61 2.46 -17.71
C VAL A 232 -6.10 2.16 -17.80
N PRO A 233 -6.88 2.73 -18.76
CA PRO A 233 -8.29 2.38 -18.92
C PRO A 233 -8.54 0.89 -19.14
N ALA A 234 -7.69 0.20 -19.92
CA ALA A 234 -7.83 -1.23 -20.17
C ALA A 234 -7.60 -2.05 -18.88
N PHE A 235 -6.57 -1.72 -18.09
CA PHE A 235 -6.31 -2.35 -16.79
C PHE A 235 -7.44 -2.07 -15.78
N GLN A 236 -7.91 -0.83 -15.71
CA GLN A 236 -8.99 -0.41 -14.81
C GLN A 236 -10.30 -1.17 -15.13
N ALA A 237 -10.63 -1.33 -16.40
CA ALA A 237 -11.82 -2.05 -16.81
C ALA A 237 -11.83 -3.52 -16.31
N LEU A 238 -10.67 -4.18 -16.28
CA LEU A 238 -10.55 -5.56 -15.79
C LEU A 238 -10.67 -5.65 -14.26
N CYS A 239 -10.40 -4.57 -13.54
CA CYS A 239 -10.52 -4.54 -12.08
C CYS A 239 -11.95 -4.20 -11.60
N GLN A 240 -12.88 -3.84 -12.49
CA GLN A 240 -14.20 -3.32 -12.09
C GLN A 240 -15.01 -4.32 -11.26
N ASP A 241 -14.98 -5.60 -11.60
CA ASP A 241 -15.70 -6.63 -10.85
C ASP A 241 -15.11 -6.81 -9.45
N LEU A 242 -13.79 -6.77 -9.29
CA LEU A 242 -13.12 -6.81 -8.00
C LEU A 242 -13.48 -5.58 -7.15
N ILE A 243 -13.48 -4.37 -7.75
CA ILE A 243 -13.88 -3.15 -7.06
C ILE A 243 -15.31 -3.27 -6.52
N ASN A 244 -16.23 -3.75 -7.35
CA ASN A 244 -17.63 -3.94 -6.97
C ASN A 244 -17.79 -5.00 -5.87
N ASP A 245 -17.05 -6.11 -5.96
CA ASP A 245 -17.09 -7.20 -4.98
C ASP A 245 -16.60 -6.70 -3.60
N VAL A 246 -15.45 -6.03 -3.55
CA VAL A 246 -14.91 -5.49 -2.30
C VAL A 246 -15.83 -4.41 -1.73
N ALA A 247 -16.27 -3.47 -2.55
CA ALA A 247 -17.13 -2.35 -2.11
C ALA A 247 -18.47 -2.80 -1.52
N ASN A 248 -18.99 -3.95 -1.95
CA ASN A 248 -20.29 -4.46 -1.47
C ASN A 248 -20.17 -5.68 -0.55
N ARG A 249 -18.98 -6.00 -0.06
CA ARG A 249 -18.72 -7.20 0.74
C ARG A 249 -19.38 -7.14 2.11
N THR A 250 -19.34 -5.98 2.76
CA THR A 250 -19.97 -5.70 4.06
C THR A 250 -20.59 -4.31 4.07
N ASP A 251 -21.39 -4.00 5.08
CA ASP A 251 -21.92 -2.64 5.28
C ASP A 251 -20.78 -1.63 5.53
N MET A 252 -19.70 -2.07 6.21
CA MET A 252 -18.52 -1.24 6.46
C MET A 252 -17.78 -0.92 5.15
N THR A 253 -17.45 -1.90 4.32
CA THR A 253 -16.75 -1.65 3.04
C THR A 253 -17.58 -0.78 2.12
N LYS A 254 -18.91 -0.94 2.12
CA LYS A 254 -19.82 -0.10 1.36
C LYS A 254 -19.80 1.35 1.85
N ALA A 255 -19.92 1.56 3.16
CA ALA A 255 -19.88 2.90 3.74
C ALA A 255 -18.55 3.62 3.45
N VAL A 256 -17.43 2.90 3.59
CA VAL A 256 -16.10 3.44 3.29
C VAL A 256 -15.96 3.75 1.79
N TYR A 257 -16.42 2.88 0.90
CA TYR A 257 -16.40 3.14 -0.54
C TYR A 257 -17.21 4.39 -0.91
N GLU A 258 -18.43 4.52 -0.37
CA GLU A 258 -19.26 5.72 -0.56
C GLU A 258 -18.58 6.98 -0.01
N ALA A 259 -17.89 6.87 1.13
CA ALA A 259 -17.10 7.93 1.71
C ALA A 259 -15.95 8.35 0.78
N ILE A 260 -15.18 7.40 0.25
CA ILE A 260 -14.09 7.64 -0.72
C ILE A 260 -14.66 8.36 -1.95
N VAL A 261 -15.72 7.84 -2.56
CA VAL A 261 -16.33 8.42 -3.76
C VAL A 261 -16.83 9.84 -3.52
N SER A 262 -17.29 10.16 -2.32
CA SER A 262 -17.82 11.49 -1.98
C SER A 262 -16.75 12.59 -1.86
N GLU A 263 -15.45 12.23 -1.82
CA GLU A 263 -14.30 13.16 -1.79
C GLU A 263 -13.69 13.44 -3.18
N ARG A 264 -14.24 12.84 -4.24
CA ARG A 264 -13.84 13.06 -5.64
C ARG A 264 -13.97 14.48 -6.13
#